data_dfbe92322b3632c7829b690c77e80d82
#
_entry.id   dfbe92322b3632c7829b690c77e80d82
#
_cell.length_a   1.000
_cell.length_b   1.000
_cell.length_c   1.000
_cell.angle_alpha   90.00
_cell.angle_beta   90.00
_cell.angle_gamma   90.00
#
_symmetry.space_group_name_H-M   'P 1'
#
loop_
_entity.id
_entity.type
_entity.pdbx_description
1 polymer ?
#
loop_
_entity_poly.entity_id
_entity_poly.type
_entity_poly.pdbx_seq_one_letter_code
_entity_poly.pdbx_strand_id
1 'polypeptide(L)'
;MKKKTLKNAVGALTFLLLLAFLFNGLTWIFRPGWTDAHTIQGFHKEKTPIDVLFLGGSDVTTYYEPMAAWEKAGFTSYDYAVSASRADMLRFYAEDSRTAQKAGLYVFDLRTLPLTGETIGGSSDPTLRNWADALPVFSPVRAQGIAHYLFTRNWREVDVPSYFLDISLYHSNYDTLSNPVYWKALIRRETDYNKGFSAHEDYQPFLDTPVETDAREALTERQQTALEALLDYCDKEHLNALFFCSPILMSSDYAAFNTVGDYVRQRGYPYVDFNHHFVEMGLDPEMDFKDANHVSYSGAQKFTDYMTDYLTSHYDLPDHRGEADYAFWQSESEHAKEYREKWITSLQANIDKYLEGKKIGETLPTLSSLSDWWSTAQNDQFTYVLKADRSVRDLAEDAAVRQIFSHFAADAAEGPYAGVWTASESLYASADAEDAE
;
A
#
# COMPACT_ATOMS: atom_id res chain seq x y z
N MET A 1 47.55 38.55 -0.73
CA MET A 1 46.89 37.50 0.04
C MET A 1 45.42 37.30 -0.33
N LYS A 2 44.57 38.33 -0.35
CA LYS A 2 43.10 38.19 -0.56
C LYS A 2 42.70 37.48 -1.86
N LYS A 3 43.32 37.72 -3.04
CA LYS A 3 42.96 37.07 -4.32
C LYS A 3 43.25 35.57 -4.34
N LYS A 4 44.35 35.09 -3.72
CA LYS A 4 44.73 33.68 -3.66
C LYS A 4 43.74 32.90 -2.74
N THR A 5 43.41 33.53 -1.59
CA THR A 5 42.43 32.96 -0.64
C THR A 5 41.02 32.83 -1.28
N LEU A 6 40.60 33.88 -2.02
CA LEU A 6 39.33 33.85 -2.73
C LEU A 6 39.30 32.75 -3.81
N LYS A 7 40.39 32.63 -4.61
CA LYS A 7 40.49 31.57 -5.63
C LYS A 7 40.46 30.15 -5.02
N ASN A 8 41.13 29.96 -3.88
CA ASN A 8 41.09 28.67 -3.17
C ASN A 8 39.71 28.38 -2.59
N ALA A 9 39.04 29.39 -2.03
CA ALA A 9 37.67 29.24 -1.52
C ALA A 9 36.67 28.89 -2.62
N VAL A 10 36.76 29.58 -3.78
CA VAL A 10 35.92 29.24 -4.96
C VAL A 10 36.23 27.84 -5.44
N GLY A 11 37.52 27.44 -5.54
CA GLY A 11 37.89 26.10 -5.95
C GLY A 11 37.35 25.01 -4.99
N ALA A 12 37.44 25.23 -3.68
CA ALA A 12 36.90 24.34 -2.67
C ALA A 12 35.38 24.23 -2.77
N LEU A 13 34.68 25.36 -2.94
CA LEU A 13 33.21 25.35 -3.11
C LEU A 13 32.81 24.63 -4.38
N THR A 14 33.48 24.86 -5.50
CA THR A 14 33.21 24.15 -6.76
C THR A 14 33.42 22.64 -6.62
N PHE A 15 34.50 22.23 -5.95
CA PHE A 15 34.75 20.82 -5.67
C PHE A 15 33.64 20.19 -4.82
N LEU A 16 33.21 20.86 -3.75
CA LEU A 16 32.12 20.38 -2.89
C LEU A 16 30.79 20.28 -3.66
N LEU A 17 30.48 21.25 -4.52
CA LEU A 17 29.28 21.22 -5.36
C LEU A 17 29.33 20.08 -6.38
N LEU A 18 30.47 19.83 -7.03
CA LEU A 18 30.66 18.71 -7.94
C LEU A 18 30.54 17.38 -7.21
N LEU A 19 31.12 17.27 -6.01
CA LEU A 19 31.01 16.09 -5.17
C LEU A 19 29.57 15.84 -4.74
N ALA A 20 28.85 16.86 -4.29
CA ALA A 20 27.45 16.77 -3.94
C ALA A 20 26.58 16.35 -5.14
N PHE A 21 26.84 16.90 -6.32
CA PHE A 21 26.17 16.51 -7.56
C PHE A 21 26.44 15.04 -7.92
N LEU A 22 27.69 14.60 -7.81
CA LEU A 22 28.08 13.21 -8.08
C LEU A 22 27.38 12.25 -7.09
N PHE A 23 27.41 12.55 -5.79
CA PHE A 23 26.75 11.75 -4.78
C PHE A 23 25.24 11.70 -4.98
N ASN A 24 24.62 12.82 -5.31
CA ASN A 24 23.18 12.85 -5.60
C ASN A 24 22.83 11.99 -6.83
N GLY A 25 23.65 12.06 -7.89
CA GLY A 25 23.48 11.22 -9.08
C GLY A 25 23.67 9.73 -8.80
N LEU A 26 24.69 9.36 -8.03
CA LEU A 26 24.90 7.97 -7.61
C LEU A 26 23.78 7.47 -6.70
N THR A 27 23.33 8.29 -5.75
CA THR A 27 22.18 7.97 -4.90
C THR A 27 20.94 7.68 -5.74
N TRP A 28 20.67 8.54 -6.72
CA TRP A 28 19.56 8.35 -7.65
C TRP A 28 19.65 7.04 -8.45
N ILE A 29 20.85 6.68 -8.92
CA ILE A 29 21.11 5.45 -9.68
C ILE A 29 20.94 4.20 -8.81
N PHE A 30 21.39 4.24 -7.56
CA PHE A 30 21.38 3.08 -6.67
C PHE A 30 20.11 2.95 -5.83
N ARG A 31 19.29 3.99 -5.72
CA ARG A 31 17.98 3.87 -5.08
C ARG A 31 17.14 2.84 -5.83
N PRO A 32 16.45 1.97 -5.11
CA PRO A 32 15.47 1.10 -5.76
C PRO A 32 14.42 1.96 -6.49
N GLY A 33 14.09 1.58 -7.73
CA GLY A 33 13.02 2.24 -8.50
C GLY A 33 11.65 1.77 -8.03
N TRP A 34 11.25 2.19 -6.84
CA TRP A 34 9.96 1.79 -6.26
C TRP A 34 8.79 2.54 -6.89
N THR A 35 7.64 1.91 -6.88
CA THR A 35 6.36 2.48 -7.31
C THR A 35 6.02 3.78 -6.57
N ASP A 36 6.26 3.84 -5.26
CA ASP A 36 5.98 5.03 -4.44
C ASP A 36 6.76 6.28 -4.87
N ALA A 37 8.02 6.10 -5.30
CA ALA A 37 8.81 7.22 -5.83
C ALA A 37 8.21 7.79 -7.13
N HIS A 38 7.60 6.95 -7.96
CA HIS A 38 6.93 7.39 -9.17
C HIS A 38 5.71 8.24 -8.87
N THR A 39 4.92 7.89 -7.85
CA THR A 39 3.75 8.64 -7.40
C THR A 39 4.12 10.07 -7.02
N ILE A 40 5.07 10.23 -6.09
CA ILE A 40 5.52 11.55 -5.62
C ILE A 40 6.18 12.36 -6.75
N GLN A 41 7.07 11.72 -7.51
CA GLN A 41 7.78 12.39 -8.61
C GLN A 41 6.88 12.68 -9.81
N GLY A 42 5.87 11.85 -10.04
CA GLY A 42 4.83 12.05 -11.04
C GLY A 42 4.05 13.32 -10.74
N PHE A 43 3.64 13.51 -9.50
CA PHE A 43 2.97 14.74 -9.06
C PHE A 43 3.82 15.99 -9.27
N HIS A 44 5.11 15.94 -8.93
CA HIS A 44 6.03 17.06 -9.17
C HIS A 44 6.26 17.38 -10.66
N LYS A 45 5.95 16.45 -11.55
CA LYS A 45 6.01 16.64 -13.01
C LYS A 45 4.65 17.02 -13.62
N GLU A 46 3.56 16.80 -12.87
CA GLU A 46 2.22 17.15 -13.32
C GLU A 46 2.12 18.66 -13.51
N LYS A 47 1.69 19.08 -14.69
CA LYS A 47 1.57 20.49 -15.07
C LYS A 47 0.15 20.99 -15.06
N THR A 48 -0.78 20.06 -15.17
CA THR A 48 -2.20 20.37 -15.12
C THR A 48 -2.59 20.69 -13.68
N PRO A 49 -3.33 21.75 -13.42
CA PRO A 49 -3.85 22.01 -12.08
C PRO A 49 -4.65 20.83 -11.55
N ILE A 50 -4.43 20.50 -10.28
CA ILE A 50 -5.12 19.42 -9.59
C ILE A 50 -6.21 20.03 -8.70
N ASP A 51 -7.46 19.62 -8.93
CA ASP A 51 -8.60 20.07 -8.13
C ASP A 51 -8.64 19.39 -6.77
N VAL A 52 -8.41 18.07 -6.74
CA VAL A 52 -8.48 17.25 -5.52
C VAL A 52 -7.19 16.47 -5.33
N LEU A 53 -6.53 16.65 -4.19
CA LEU A 53 -5.31 15.94 -3.83
C LEU A 53 -5.57 15.03 -2.64
N PHE A 54 -5.46 13.73 -2.85
CA PHE A 54 -5.54 12.73 -1.81
C PHE A 54 -4.17 12.53 -1.16
N LEU A 55 -4.14 12.46 0.18
CA LEU A 55 -2.92 12.27 0.96
C LEU A 55 -3.12 11.14 1.97
N GLY A 56 -2.26 10.14 1.90
CA GLY A 56 -2.38 8.95 2.74
C GLY A 56 -1.26 7.96 2.56
N GLY A 57 -1.58 6.72 2.83
CA GLY A 57 -0.73 5.56 2.65
C GLY A 57 -1.16 4.71 1.46
N SER A 58 -0.92 3.40 1.55
CA SER A 58 -1.42 2.43 0.59
C SER A 58 -2.96 2.41 0.51
N ASP A 59 -3.62 2.82 1.57
CA ASP A 59 -5.04 3.08 1.69
C ASP A 59 -5.58 4.12 0.69
N VAL A 60 -4.76 5.09 0.28
CA VAL A 60 -5.11 6.03 -0.79
C VAL A 60 -4.73 5.43 -2.14
N THR A 61 -3.47 5.02 -2.31
CA THR A 61 -2.98 4.56 -3.62
C THR A 61 -3.70 3.34 -4.16
N THR A 62 -4.41 2.57 -3.33
CA THR A 62 -5.09 1.34 -3.75
C THR A 62 -6.61 1.41 -3.69
N TYR A 63 -7.18 2.50 -3.16
CA TYR A 63 -8.63 2.66 -2.99
C TYR A 63 -9.26 3.61 -3.99
N TYR A 64 -8.59 4.72 -4.31
CA TYR A 64 -9.16 5.76 -5.16
C TYR A 64 -8.43 5.82 -6.50
N GLU A 65 -9.17 5.68 -7.60
CA GLU A 65 -8.64 5.72 -8.96
C GLU A 65 -8.94 7.08 -9.61
N PRO A 66 -7.97 8.02 -9.66
CA PRO A 66 -8.18 9.36 -10.20
C PRO A 66 -8.68 9.39 -11.63
N MET A 67 -8.22 8.45 -12.48
CA MET A 67 -8.65 8.40 -13.87
C MET A 67 -10.10 7.92 -14.04
N ALA A 68 -10.61 7.07 -13.13
CA ALA A 68 -12.02 6.69 -13.12
C ALA A 68 -12.92 7.87 -12.67
N ALA A 69 -12.46 8.61 -11.66
CA ALA A 69 -13.15 9.83 -11.22
C ALA A 69 -13.20 10.91 -12.33
N TRP A 70 -12.09 11.10 -13.05
CA TRP A 70 -12.06 11.97 -14.23
C TRP A 70 -13.08 11.56 -15.29
N GLU A 71 -13.17 10.28 -15.62
CA GLU A 71 -14.15 9.80 -16.59
C GLU A 71 -15.60 10.02 -16.14
N LYS A 72 -15.85 9.82 -14.84
CA LYS A 72 -17.18 9.98 -14.28
C LYS A 72 -17.60 11.44 -14.15
N ALA A 73 -16.72 12.30 -13.64
CA ALA A 73 -17.08 13.65 -13.20
C ALA A 73 -16.27 14.79 -13.83
N GLY A 74 -15.10 14.52 -14.43
CA GLY A 74 -14.33 15.51 -15.19
C GLY A 74 -13.42 16.42 -14.39
N PHE A 75 -13.36 16.29 -13.05
CA PHE A 75 -12.37 17.01 -12.24
C PHE A 75 -11.04 16.26 -12.19
N THR A 76 -9.96 17.00 -11.98
CA THR A 76 -8.63 16.40 -11.84
C THR A 76 -8.34 16.01 -10.40
N SER A 77 -7.79 14.82 -10.21
CA SER A 77 -7.38 14.35 -8.88
C SER A 77 -6.06 13.59 -8.94
N TYR A 78 -5.38 13.48 -7.80
CA TYR A 78 -4.10 12.80 -7.71
C TYR A 78 -3.92 12.17 -6.33
N ASP A 79 -3.35 10.95 -6.28
CA ASP A 79 -3.01 10.25 -5.05
C ASP A 79 -1.56 10.55 -4.66
N TYR A 80 -1.36 11.60 -3.87
CA TYR A 80 -0.07 11.93 -3.29
C TYR A 80 0.16 11.12 -2.02
N ALA A 81 0.46 9.86 -2.21
CA ALA A 81 0.54 8.88 -1.13
C ALA A 81 1.69 7.89 -1.36
N VAL A 82 2.13 7.24 -0.31
CA VAL A 82 3.17 6.20 -0.36
C VAL A 82 2.82 5.04 0.58
N SER A 83 3.22 3.83 0.20
CA SER A 83 3.00 2.64 1.02
C SER A 83 3.61 2.78 2.42
N ALA A 84 2.96 2.16 3.40
CA ALA A 84 3.36 2.17 4.81
C ALA A 84 3.42 3.57 5.46
N SER A 85 2.81 4.59 4.87
CA SER A 85 2.71 5.93 5.47
C SER A 85 2.01 5.88 6.83
N ARG A 86 2.30 6.90 7.65
CA ARG A 86 1.63 7.13 8.92
C ARG A 86 1.06 8.54 8.97
N ALA A 87 -0.03 8.71 9.70
CA ALA A 87 -0.75 9.99 9.74
C ALA A 87 0.10 11.17 10.25
N ASP A 88 1.11 10.93 11.10
CA ASP A 88 2.03 11.96 11.57
C ASP A 88 2.96 12.51 10.48
N MET A 89 3.02 11.87 9.32
CA MET A 89 3.77 12.33 8.15
C MET A 89 2.93 13.15 7.17
N LEU A 90 1.60 13.08 7.23
CA LEU A 90 0.71 13.70 6.25
C LEU A 90 0.89 15.23 6.14
N ARG A 91 1.23 15.90 7.23
CA ARG A 91 1.58 17.31 7.21
C ARG A 91 2.72 17.62 6.23
N PHE A 92 3.76 16.76 6.22
CA PHE A 92 4.92 16.94 5.33
C PHE A 92 4.59 16.59 3.88
N TYR A 93 3.64 15.67 3.67
CA TYR A 93 3.14 15.38 2.32
C TYR A 93 2.39 16.58 1.75
N ALA A 94 1.52 17.19 2.55
CA ALA A 94 0.83 18.42 2.15
C ALA A 94 1.82 19.58 1.92
N GLU A 95 2.82 19.73 2.78
CA GLU A 95 3.85 20.78 2.63
C GLU A 95 4.67 20.59 1.36
N ASP A 96 5.10 19.35 1.07
CA ASP A 96 5.90 19.05 -0.12
C ASP A 96 5.09 19.22 -1.41
N SER A 97 3.86 18.68 -1.45
CA SER A 97 2.99 18.80 -2.62
C SER A 97 2.79 20.25 -3.05
N ARG A 98 2.67 21.16 -2.08
CA ARG A 98 2.51 22.61 -2.32
C ARG A 98 3.77 23.28 -2.86
N THR A 99 4.94 22.63 -2.80
CA THR A 99 6.14 23.14 -3.48
C THR A 99 6.04 22.98 -5.00
N ALA A 100 5.25 22.03 -5.48
CA ALA A 100 4.98 21.82 -6.89
C ALA A 100 3.76 22.62 -7.34
N GLN A 101 2.60 22.38 -6.72
CA GLN A 101 1.35 23.09 -7.00
C GLN A 101 0.39 23.03 -5.81
N LYS A 102 -0.60 23.92 -5.81
CA LYS A 102 -1.67 23.94 -4.80
C LYS A 102 -2.91 23.27 -5.37
N ALA A 103 -3.46 22.31 -4.66
CA ALA A 103 -4.75 21.72 -4.99
C ALA A 103 -5.92 22.59 -4.49
N GLY A 104 -7.09 22.44 -5.13
CA GLY A 104 -8.33 23.10 -4.71
C GLY A 104 -8.90 22.52 -3.41
N LEU A 105 -8.78 21.18 -3.24
CA LEU A 105 -9.20 20.42 -2.07
C LEU A 105 -8.12 19.42 -1.69
N TYR A 106 -7.77 19.36 -0.40
CA TYR A 106 -6.87 18.38 0.20
C TYR A 106 -7.69 17.33 0.95
N VAL A 107 -7.53 16.06 0.61
CA VAL A 107 -8.29 14.94 1.18
C VAL A 107 -7.34 14.02 1.93
N PHE A 108 -7.44 14.00 3.26
CA PHE A 108 -6.50 13.29 4.13
C PHE A 108 -7.10 11.99 4.65
N ASP A 109 -6.47 10.86 4.38
CA ASP A 109 -6.83 9.60 5.04
C ASP A 109 -6.14 9.48 6.40
N LEU A 110 -6.93 9.40 7.46
CA LEU A 110 -6.48 9.29 8.84
C LEU A 110 -6.50 7.85 9.38
N ARG A 111 -6.80 6.86 8.54
CA ARG A 111 -6.89 5.45 8.94
C ARG A 111 -5.63 4.96 9.68
N THR A 112 -4.47 5.46 9.30
CA THR A 112 -3.20 5.05 9.92
C THR A 112 -2.87 5.79 11.22
N LEU A 113 -3.74 6.70 11.71
CA LEU A 113 -3.49 7.43 12.95
C LEU A 113 -3.39 6.52 14.19
N PRO A 114 -4.25 5.51 14.38
CA PRO A 114 -4.11 4.55 15.49
C PRO A 114 -2.80 3.78 15.46
N LEU A 115 -2.19 3.61 14.28
CA LEU A 115 -0.91 2.93 14.10
C LEU A 115 0.31 3.83 14.34
N THR A 116 0.11 5.12 14.68
CA THR A 116 1.20 6.04 15.00
C THR A 116 1.90 5.60 16.29
N GLY A 117 3.04 4.95 16.13
CA GLY A 117 3.76 4.27 17.20
C GLY A 117 5.12 4.87 17.51
N GLU A 118 5.78 4.30 18.54
CA GLU A 118 7.09 4.75 19.03
C GLU A 118 8.29 4.06 18.40
N THR A 119 8.04 2.97 17.67
CA THR A 119 9.08 2.15 17.08
C THR A 119 9.48 2.63 15.71
N ILE A 120 10.77 2.46 15.38
CA ILE A 120 11.31 2.63 14.03
C ILE A 120 11.76 1.26 13.56
N GLY A 121 11.44 0.91 12.32
CA GLY A 121 11.85 -0.34 11.67
C GLY A 121 13.34 -0.38 11.26
N GLY A 122 14.18 0.45 11.87
CA GLY A 122 15.59 0.58 11.53
C GLY A 122 15.86 1.61 10.41
N SER A 123 17.07 1.58 9.85
CA SER A 123 17.49 2.56 8.82
C SER A 123 16.79 2.36 7.46
N SER A 124 16.13 1.23 7.26
CA SER A 124 15.35 0.90 6.06
C SER A 124 13.83 0.96 6.29
N ASP A 125 13.38 1.62 7.35
CA ASP A 125 11.95 1.73 7.69
C ASP A 125 11.14 2.28 6.51
N PRO A 126 10.21 1.50 5.93
CA PRO A 126 9.45 1.90 4.76
C PRO A 126 8.57 3.12 5.03
N THR A 127 8.08 3.30 6.26
CA THR A 127 7.25 4.45 6.64
C THR A 127 7.91 5.80 6.33
N LEU A 128 9.21 5.88 6.51
CA LEU A 128 9.97 7.10 6.20
C LEU A 128 10.63 7.03 4.82
N ARG A 129 11.21 5.87 4.46
CA ARG A 129 11.98 5.72 3.22
C ARG A 129 11.15 5.93 1.97
N ASN A 130 9.96 5.33 1.91
CA ASN A 130 9.12 5.43 0.72
C ASN A 130 8.84 6.88 0.31
N TRP A 131 8.62 7.75 1.29
CA TRP A 131 8.45 9.17 1.02
C TRP A 131 9.77 9.93 0.87
N ALA A 132 10.70 9.78 1.83
CA ALA A 132 11.93 10.56 1.86
C ALA A 132 12.82 10.29 0.63
N ASP A 133 12.84 9.05 0.15
CA ASP A 133 13.64 8.66 -1.01
C ASP A 133 13.01 9.08 -2.35
N ALA A 134 11.72 9.41 -2.37
CA ALA A 134 11.08 10.02 -3.52
C ALA A 134 11.47 11.48 -3.74
N LEU A 135 11.95 12.17 -2.68
CA LEU A 135 12.25 13.59 -2.70
C LEU A 135 13.73 13.87 -2.99
N PRO A 136 14.04 15.06 -3.54
CA PRO A 136 15.43 15.50 -3.68
C PRO A 136 16.15 15.55 -2.32
N VAL A 137 17.42 15.11 -2.28
CA VAL A 137 18.22 15.08 -1.04
C VAL A 137 18.29 16.42 -0.32
N PHE A 138 18.30 17.52 -1.08
CA PHE A 138 18.37 18.87 -0.57
C PHE A 138 17.00 19.54 -0.31
N SER A 139 15.91 18.79 -0.37
CA SER A 139 14.58 19.33 -0.03
C SER A 139 14.52 19.72 1.45
N PRO A 140 14.17 20.96 1.79
CA PRO A 140 13.96 21.36 3.18
C PRO A 140 12.84 20.59 3.86
N VAL A 141 11.76 20.30 3.14
CA VAL A 141 10.61 19.54 3.66
C VAL A 141 11.02 18.12 3.98
N ARG A 142 11.80 17.49 3.07
CA ARG A 142 12.40 16.17 3.33
C ARG A 142 13.22 16.15 4.62
N ALA A 143 14.11 17.12 4.79
CA ALA A 143 14.96 17.20 5.98
C ALA A 143 14.13 17.39 7.26
N GLN A 144 13.09 18.21 7.22
CA GLN A 144 12.17 18.42 8.35
C GLN A 144 11.35 17.16 8.66
N GLY A 145 10.82 16.49 7.66
CA GLY A 145 10.08 15.24 7.83
C GLY A 145 10.94 14.12 8.41
N ILE A 146 12.19 13.95 7.93
CA ILE A 146 13.16 13.01 8.50
C ILE A 146 13.43 13.36 9.97
N ALA A 147 13.72 14.61 10.27
CA ALA A 147 14.00 15.05 11.63
C ALA A 147 12.79 14.80 12.55
N HIS A 148 11.57 15.17 12.12
CA HIS A 148 10.35 14.90 12.87
C HIS A 148 10.19 13.42 13.16
N TYR A 149 10.27 12.57 12.12
CA TYR A 149 10.10 11.14 12.27
C TYR A 149 11.10 10.51 13.24
N LEU A 150 12.38 10.88 13.13
CA LEU A 150 13.43 10.34 13.97
C LEU A 150 13.33 10.85 15.42
N PHE A 151 13.08 12.15 15.64
CA PHE A 151 13.03 12.71 16.99
C PHE A 151 11.76 12.37 17.76
N THR A 152 10.68 12.03 17.08
CA THR A 152 9.45 11.55 17.73
C THR A 152 9.50 10.05 18.06
N ARG A 153 10.57 9.35 17.70
CA ARG A 153 10.77 7.91 17.90
C ARG A 153 12.14 7.61 18.51
N ASN A 154 12.44 6.33 18.76
CA ASN A 154 13.75 5.93 19.32
C ASN A 154 14.85 5.93 18.23
N TRP A 155 15.30 7.12 17.81
CA TRP A 155 16.30 7.32 16.77
C TRP A 155 17.70 6.77 17.07
N ARG A 156 17.98 6.41 18.36
CA ARG A 156 19.30 5.92 18.78
C ARG A 156 19.66 4.55 18.22
N GLU A 157 18.67 3.82 17.76
CA GLU A 157 18.84 2.48 17.19
C GLU A 157 18.97 2.47 15.66
N VAL A 158 19.01 3.65 15.02
CA VAL A 158 19.10 3.78 13.57
C VAL A 158 20.36 4.52 13.13
N ASP A 159 20.84 4.18 11.95
CA ASP A 159 21.91 4.94 11.27
C ASP A 159 21.33 6.23 10.69
N VAL A 160 21.25 7.28 11.53
CA VAL A 160 20.72 8.59 11.14
C VAL A 160 21.40 9.17 9.90
N PRO A 161 22.76 9.10 9.74
CA PRO A 161 23.44 9.56 8.53
C PRO A 161 22.89 8.96 7.25
N SER A 162 22.39 7.70 7.26
CA SER A 162 21.85 7.05 6.07
C SER A 162 20.61 7.75 5.51
N TYR A 163 19.87 8.51 6.30
CA TYR A 163 18.72 9.29 5.84
C TYR A 163 19.12 10.60 5.11
N PHE A 164 20.33 11.07 5.29
CA PHE A 164 20.87 12.28 4.63
C PHE A 164 21.89 11.93 3.57
N LEU A 165 22.54 10.77 3.69
CA LEU A 165 23.52 10.24 2.75
C LEU A 165 23.06 8.84 2.30
N ASP A 166 22.00 8.78 1.53
CA ASP A 166 21.30 7.55 1.14
C ASP A 166 22.22 6.54 0.43
N ILE A 167 23.26 7.03 -0.25
CA ILE A 167 24.27 6.17 -0.89
C ILE A 167 24.91 5.20 0.11
N SER A 168 24.98 5.55 1.40
CA SER A 168 25.50 4.65 2.42
C SER A 168 24.63 3.40 2.61
N LEU A 169 23.32 3.51 2.35
CA LEU A 169 22.37 2.41 2.40
C LEU A 169 22.32 1.65 1.07
N TYR A 170 22.31 2.36 -0.05
CA TYR A 170 22.03 1.78 -1.36
C TYR A 170 23.28 1.44 -2.19
N HIS A 171 24.50 1.71 -1.70
CA HIS A 171 25.74 1.48 -2.45
C HIS A 171 25.92 0.02 -2.89
N SER A 172 25.33 -0.94 -2.16
CA SER A 172 25.39 -2.37 -2.49
C SER A 172 24.45 -2.81 -3.62
N ASN A 173 23.52 -1.92 -4.05
CA ASN A 173 22.57 -2.25 -5.12
C ASN A 173 23.19 -2.23 -6.53
N TYR A 174 24.51 -2.35 -6.64
CA TYR A 174 25.18 -2.37 -7.94
C TYR A 174 24.74 -3.54 -8.84
N ASP A 175 24.24 -4.62 -8.29
CA ASP A 175 23.71 -5.75 -9.05
C ASP A 175 22.46 -5.37 -9.87
N THR A 176 21.69 -4.38 -9.40
CA THR A 176 20.54 -3.85 -10.14
C THR A 176 20.94 -3.19 -11.45
N LEU A 177 22.19 -2.72 -11.57
CA LEU A 177 22.73 -2.11 -12.78
C LEU A 177 22.85 -3.09 -13.95
N SER A 178 22.84 -4.38 -13.69
CA SER A 178 22.82 -5.43 -14.71
C SER A 178 21.43 -5.66 -15.31
N ASN A 179 20.37 -5.15 -14.68
CA ASN A 179 18.99 -5.35 -15.10
C ASN A 179 18.57 -4.30 -16.15
N PRO A 180 18.27 -4.71 -17.41
CA PRO A 180 17.83 -3.79 -18.45
C PRO A 180 16.52 -3.06 -18.12
N VAL A 181 15.64 -3.66 -17.32
CA VAL A 181 14.38 -3.05 -16.88
C VAL A 181 14.64 -1.84 -15.99
N TYR A 182 15.63 -1.94 -15.10
CA TYR A 182 16.05 -0.84 -14.24
C TYR A 182 16.52 0.37 -15.04
N TRP A 183 17.37 0.19 -16.06
CA TRP A 183 17.82 1.28 -16.92
C TRP A 183 16.69 1.89 -17.74
N LYS A 184 15.74 1.06 -18.19
CA LYS A 184 14.54 1.56 -18.88
C LYS A 184 13.72 2.45 -17.96
N ALA A 185 13.48 2.05 -16.73
CA ALA A 185 12.76 2.86 -15.74
C ALA A 185 13.50 4.16 -15.39
N LEU A 186 14.83 4.12 -15.26
CA LEU A 186 15.66 5.29 -14.96
C LEU A 186 15.70 6.31 -16.13
N ILE A 187 15.74 5.82 -17.36
CA ILE A 187 15.86 6.65 -18.59
C ILE A 187 14.48 7.09 -19.06
N ARG A 188 13.46 6.24 -18.98
CA ARG A 188 12.10 6.59 -19.28
C ARG A 188 11.55 7.46 -18.13
N ARG A 189 11.42 8.72 -18.40
CA ARG A 189 10.67 9.65 -17.56
C ARG A 189 9.17 9.41 -17.83
N GLU A 190 8.69 8.23 -17.43
CA GLU A 190 7.27 7.92 -17.58
C GLU A 190 6.47 8.88 -16.70
N THR A 191 5.47 9.48 -17.30
CA THR A 191 4.38 10.14 -16.58
C THR A 191 3.64 9.06 -15.79
N ASP A 192 3.20 9.38 -14.60
CA ASP A 192 2.30 8.49 -13.87
C ASP A 192 0.90 8.60 -14.48
N TYR A 193 0.60 7.71 -15.43
CA TYR A 193 -0.70 7.68 -16.10
C TYR A 193 -1.86 7.38 -15.16
N ASN A 194 -1.59 6.71 -14.04
CA ASN A 194 -2.61 6.35 -13.07
C ASN A 194 -2.77 7.39 -11.97
N LYS A 195 -2.01 8.50 -12.03
CA LYS A 195 -2.07 9.59 -11.06
C LYS A 195 -1.91 9.14 -9.60
N GLY A 196 -1.00 8.20 -9.35
CA GLY A 196 -0.70 7.66 -8.04
C GLY A 196 -1.46 6.39 -7.68
N PHE A 197 -2.46 6.00 -8.45
CA PHE A 197 -3.22 4.77 -8.20
C PHE A 197 -2.44 3.51 -8.58
N SER A 198 -2.55 2.48 -7.75
CA SER A 198 -1.96 1.16 -7.95
C SER A 198 -2.98 0.07 -7.61
N ALA A 199 -3.51 -0.60 -8.62
CA ALA A 199 -4.51 -1.64 -8.44
C ALA A 199 -3.94 -2.87 -7.72
N HIS A 200 -4.73 -3.47 -6.86
CA HIS A 200 -4.50 -4.81 -6.33
C HIS A 200 -5.32 -5.82 -7.14
N GLU A 201 -4.62 -6.64 -7.90
CA GLU A 201 -5.19 -7.76 -8.66
C GLU A 201 -5.31 -9.04 -7.79
N ASP A 202 -4.66 -9.02 -6.63
CA ASP A 202 -4.75 -10.09 -5.64
C ASP A 202 -6.11 -10.08 -4.96
N TYR A 203 -6.51 -11.27 -4.51
CA TYR A 203 -7.81 -11.51 -3.90
C TYR A 203 -7.67 -12.47 -2.72
N GLN A 204 -8.29 -12.09 -1.61
CA GLN A 204 -8.41 -12.95 -0.43
C GLN A 204 -9.78 -12.70 0.21
N PRO A 205 -10.64 -13.73 0.28
CA PRO A 205 -11.95 -13.59 0.87
C PRO A 205 -11.89 -13.50 2.40
N PHE A 206 -12.73 -12.65 2.97
CA PHE A 206 -12.97 -12.58 4.40
C PHE A 206 -14.45 -12.93 4.66
N LEU A 207 -14.68 -13.81 5.63
CA LEU A 207 -16.03 -14.23 6.00
C LEU A 207 -16.61 -13.38 7.15
N ASP A 208 -15.73 -12.67 7.87
CA ASP A 208 -16.15 -11.77 8.94
C ASP A 208 -16.58 -10.44 8.36
N THR A 209 -17.74 -9.96 8.80
CA THR A 209 -18.22 -8.62 8.44
C THR A 209 -17.78 -7.60 9.50
N PRO A 210 -17.43 -6.36 9.08
CA PRO A 210 -17.16 -5.29 10.03
C PRO A 210 -18.35 -5.08 10.97
N VAL A 211 -18.04 -4.87 12.24
CA VAL A 211 -19.06 -4.59 13.27
C VAL A 211 -18.97 -3.12 13.63
N GLU A 212 -20.00 -2.37 13.28
CA GLU A 212 -20.09 -0.95 13.65
C GLU A 212 -20.15 -0.77 15.17
N THR A 213 -19.54 0.31 15.65
CA THR A 213 -19.54 0.69 17.05
C THR A 213 -19.63 2.20 17.21
N ASP A 214 -20.45 2.66 18.18
CA ASP A 214 -20.47 4.04 18.62
C ASP A 214 -19.46 4.34 19.75
N ALA A 215 -18.69 3.34 20.17
CA ALA A 215 -17.67 3.50 21.21
C ALA A 215 -16.61 4.52 20.79
N ARG A 216 -15.94 5.12 21.78
CA ARG A 216 -14.78 6.01 21.61
C ARG A 216 -13.61 5.43 22.38
N GLU A 217 -12.51 5.33 21.70
CA GLU A 217 -11.21 5.00 22.29
C GLU A 217 -10.37 6.28 22.38
N ALA A 218 -9.81 6.52 23.57
CA ALA A 218 -8.97 7.71 23.76
C ALA A 218 -7.70 7.61 22.93
N LEU A 219 -7.39 8.66 22.19
CA LEU A 219 -6.11 8.76 21.49
C LEU A 219 -4.96 8.87 22.50
N THR A 220 -3.86 8.22 22.22
CA THR A 220 -2.61 8.43 22.96
C THR A 220 -2.13 9.86 22.75
N GLU A 221 -1.32 10.39 23.68
CA GLU A 221 -0.72 11.73 23.58
C GLU A 221 -0.02 11.95 22.25
N ARG A 222 0.65 10.92 21.73
CA ARG A 222 1.35 10.98 20.44
C ARG A 222 0.38 11.07 19.27
N GLN A 223 -0.67 10.26 19.23
CA GLN A 223 -1.69 10.30 18.19
C GLN A 223 -2.39 11.65 18.17
N GLN A 224 -2.75 12.17 19.35
CA GLN A 224 -3.34 13.49 19.50
C GLN A 224 -2.38 14.58 18.99
N THR A 225 -1.11 14.55 19.40
CA THR A 225 -0.10 15.53 18.96
C THR A 225 0.08 15.49 17.43
N ALA A 226 0.08 14.31 16.82
CA ALA A 226 0.18 14.15 15.38
C ALA A 226 -1.03 14.76 14.65
N LEU A 227 -2.24 14.47 15.13
CA LEU A 227 -3.47 15.01 14.57
C LEU A 227 -3.53 16.54 14.72
N GLU A 228 -3.22 17.07 15.89
CA GLU A 228 -3.20 18.51 16.15
C GLU A 228 -2.18 19.21 15.23
N ALA A 229 -0.98 18.66 15.06
CA ALA A 229 0.03 19.23 14.19
C ALA A 229 -0.41 19.28 12.70
N LEU A 230 -1.19 18.30 12.25
CA LEU A 230 -1.77 18.31 10.91
C LEU A 230 -2.87 19.36 10.79
N LEU A 231 -3.79 19.41 11.75
CA LEU A 231 -4.89 20.40 11.76
C LEU A 231 -4.37 21.83 11.89
N ASP A 232 -3.35 22.07 12.75
CA ASP A 232 -2.69 23.39 12.88
C ASP A 232 -2.01 23.81 11.56
N TYR A 233 -1.45 22.85 10.82
CA TYR A 233 -0.89 23.14 9.50
C TYR A 233 -2.00 23.53 8.52
N CYS A 234 -3.12 22.82 8.50
CA CYS A 234 -4.26 23.15 7.65
C CYS A 234 -4.82 24.55 7.98
N ASP A 235 -4.95 24.88 9.26
CA ASP A 235 -5.39 26.21 9.71
C ASP A 235 -4.43 27.31 9.28
N LYS A 236 -3.12 27.12 9.53
CA LYS A 236 -2.07 28.07 9.19
C LYS A 236 -2.02 28.36 7.70
N GLU A 237 -2.13 27.33 6.88
CA GLU A 237 -2.04 27.44 5.42
C GLU A 237 -3.39 27.70 4.75
N HIS A 238 -4.48 27.80 5.54
CA HIS A 238 -5.86 27.97 5.07
C HIS A 238 -6.28 26.94 4.04
N LEU A 239 -6.00 25.66 4.31
CA LEU A 239 -6.33 24.59 3.39
C LEU A 239 -7.84 24.33 3.38
N ASN A 240 -8.40 24.21 2.17
CA ASN A 240 -9.69 23.55 2.02
C ASN A 240 -9.44 22.05 2.17
N ALA A 241 -9.90 21.45 3.27
CA ALA A 241 -9.53 20.09 3.63
C ALA A 241 -10.74 19.25 4.00
N LEU A 242 -10.74 18.00 3.54
CA LEU A 242 -11.61 16.90 3.94
C LEU A 242 -10.75 15.84 4.62
N PHE A 243 -11.22 15.32 5.74
CA PHE A 243 -10.59 14.20 6.43
C PHE A 243 -11.50 12.99 6.37
N PHE A 244 -10.91 11.80 6.23
CA PHE A 244 -11.67 10.57 6.19
C PHE A 244 -10.89 9.39 6.78
N CYS A 245 -11.57 8.28 7.01
CA CYS A 245 -10.98 6.96 7.18
C CYS A 245 -11.47 6.04 6.07
N SER A 246 -10.56 5.45 5.33
CA SER A 246 -10.88 4.44 4.31
C SER A 246 -11.39 3.14 4.94
N PRO A 247 -12.22 2.35 4.24
CA PRO A 247 -12.77 1.10 4.75
C PRO A 247 -11.69 0.08 5.10
N ILE A 248 -11.84 -0.60 6.24
CA ILE A 248 -10.99 -1.74 6.63
C ILE A 248 -11.84 -2.82 7.30
N LEU A 249 -11.32 -4.05 7.33
CA LEU A 249 -11.97 -5.17 8.01
C LEU A 249 -11.52 -5.36 9.46
N MET A 250 -10.58 -4.53 9.94
CA MET A 250 -10.09 -4.54 11.32
C MET A 250 -10.97 -3.67 12.21
N SER A 251 -12.09 -4.20 12.67
CA SER A 251 -13.06 -3.47 13.49
C SER A 251 -12.55 -2.99 14.86
N SER A 252 -11.38 -3.50 15.32
CA SER A 252 -10.74 -3.05 16.56
C SER A 252 -10.42 -1.55 16.57
N ASP A 253 -10.23 -0.94 15.41
CA ASP A 253 -9.80 0.45 15.30
C ASP A 253 -10.97 1.45 15.16
N TYR A 254 -12.19 0.97 14.95
CA TYR A 254 -13.36 1.82 14.70
C TYR A 254 -13.66 2.78 15.85
N ALA A 255 -13.47 2.35 17.11
CA ALA A 255 -13.65 3.21 18.27
C ALA A 255 -12.65 4.39 18.29
N ALA A 256 -11.41 4.16 17.83
CA ALA A 256 -10.41 5.21 17.67
C ALA A 256 -10.79 6.17 16.52
N PHE A 257 -11.31 5.66 15.39
CA PHE A 257 -11.75 6.48 14.25
C PHE A 257 -12.91 7.42 14.65
N ASN A 258 -13.83 6.95 15.48
CA ASN A 258 -14.89 7.79 16.04
C ASN A 258 -14.32 8.97 16.84
N THR A 259 -13.30 8.74 17.66
CA THR A 259 -12.61 9.78 18.41
C THR A 259 -11.86 10.75 17.50
N VAL A 260 -11.18 10.24 16.48
CA VAL A 260 -10.51 11.07 15.45
C VAL A 260 -11.52 12.00 14.78
N GLY A 261 -12.65 11.47 14.38
CA GLY A 261 -13.73 12.27 13.76
C GLY A 261 -14.25 13.37 14.67
N ASP A 262 -14.40 13.10 15.96
CA ASP A 262 -14.85 14.12 16.94
C ASP A 262 -13.82 15.26 17.05
N TYR A 263 -12.51 14.96 17.10
CA TYR A 263 -11.44 15.96 17.09
C TYR A 263 -11.44 16.82 15.82
N VAL A 264 -11.51 16.18 14.65
CA VAL A 264 -11.51 16.88 13.36
C VAL A 264 -12.71 17.83 13.25
N ARG A 265 -13.92 17.34 13.58
CA ARG A 265 -15.15 18.15 13.55
C ARG A 265 -15.11 19.30 14.56
N GLN A 266 -14.51 19.08 15.73
CA GLN A 266 -14.34 20.14 16.73
C GLN A 266 -13.45 21.29 16.24
N ARG A 267 -12.48 21.01 15.36
CA ARG A 267 -11.64 22.01 14.69
C ARG A 267 -12.33 22.66 13.48
N GLY A 268 -13.55 22.27 13.17
CA GLY A 268 -14.36 22.84 12.08
C GLY A 268 -14.12 22.22 10.70
N TYR A 269 -13.44 21.09 10.62
CA TYR A 269 -13.22 20.39 9.36
C TYR A 269 -14.25 19.28 9.15
N PRO A 270 -14.66 19.00 7.89
CA PRO A 270 -15.45 17.83 7.56
C PRO A 270 -14.64 16.54 7.78
N TYR A 271 -15.34 15.51 8.28
CA TYR A 271 -14.78 14.18 8.46
C TYR A 271 -15.82 13.12 8.12
N VAL A 272 -15.41 12.11 7.38
CA VAL A 272 -16.21 10.93 7.02
C VAL A 272 -15.47 9.66 7.39
N ASP A 273 -16.14 8.78 8.13
CA ASP A 273 -15.66 7.42 8.35
C ASP A 273 -16.39 6.48 7.39
N PHE A 274 -15.69 6.06 6.34
CA PHE A 274 -16.27 5.18 5.32
C PHE A 274 -16.47 3.74 5.83
N ASN A 275 -16.00 3.40 7.01
CA ASN A 275 -16.33 2.13 7.65
C ASN A 275 -17.82 2.01 7.97
N HIS A 276 -18.53 3.13 8.12
CA HIS A 276 -19.98 3.17 8.30
C HIS A 276 -20.77 3.12 6.97
N HIS A 277 -20.09 3.03 5.83
CA HIS A 277 -20.70 3.13 4.50
C HIS A 277 -20.50 1.88 3.62
N PHE A 278 -20.15 0.74 4.22
CA PHE A 278 -19.92 -0.50 3.49
C PHE A 278 -21.11 -0.89 2.60
N VAL A 279 -22.33 -0.79 3.15
CA VAL A 279 -23.56 -1.17 2.44
C VAL A 279 -23.84 -0.20 1.29
N GLU A 280 -23.71 1.10 1.53
CA GLU A 280 -23.95 2.15 0.52
C GLU A 280 -22.94 2.08 -0.62
N MET A 281 -21.69 1.74 -0.31
CA MET A 281 -20.65 1.49 -1.30
C MET A 281 -20.83 0.15 -2.03
N GLY A 282 -21.63 -0.77 -1.47
CA GLY A 282 -21.78 -2.13 -1.98
C GLY A 282 -20.50 -2.97 -1.80
N LEU A 283 -19.66 -2.65 -0.81
CA LEU A 283 -18.47 -3.42 -0.49
C LEU A 283 -18.85 -4.76 0.14
N ASP A 284 -18.25 -5.82 -0.39
CA ASP A 284 -18.40 -7.19 0.07
C ASP A 284 -17.06 -7.72 0.59
N PRO A 285 -16.93 -8.01 1.90
CA PRO A 285 -15.69 -8.55 2.46
C PRO A 285 -15.22 -9.85 1.78
N GLU A 286 -16.11 -10.67 1.27
CA GLU A 286 -15.76 -11.91 0.56
C GLU A 286 -15.21 -11.63 -0.85
N MET A 287 -15.57 -10.51 -1.49
CA MET A 287 -15.29 -10.28 -2.91
C MET A 287 -14.36 -9.09 -3.19
N ASP A 288 -14.31 -8.10 -2.30
CA ASP A 288 -13.71 -6.80 -2.62
C ASP A 288 -12.40 -6.50 -1.88
N PHE A 289 -11.83 -7.49 -1.19
CA PHE A 289 -10.62 -7.28 -0.41
C PHE A 289 -9.48 -8.21 -0.84
N LYS A 290 -8.26 -7.66 -0.75
CA LYS A 290 -7.01 -8.38 -0.90
C LYS A 290 -6.50 -8.92 0.44
N ASP A 291 -6.67 -8.15 1.48
CA ASP A 291 -6.35 -8.46 2.87
C ASP A 291 -7.21 -7.60 3.80
N ALA A 292 -7.08 -7.76 5.12
CA ALA A 292 -7.90 -7.01 6.08
C ALA A 292 -7.74 -5.48 6.00
N ASN A 293 -6.70 -4.99 5.35
CA ASN A 293 -6.36 -3.56 5.27
C ASN A 293 -6.50 -2.96 3.87
N HIS A 294 -6.62 -3.78 2.83
CA HIS A 294 -6.62 -3.29 1.45
C HIS A 294 -7.73 -3.93 0.64
N VAL A 295 -8.38 -3.11 -0.16
CA VAL A 295 -9.34 -3.61 -1.15
C VAL A 295 -8.61 -4.23 -2.35
N SER A 296 -9.27 -5.19 -3.00
CA SER A 296 -8.95 -5.61 -4.36
C SER A 296 -9.41 -4.54 -5.36
N TYR A 297 -9.08 -4.72 -6.63
CA TYR A 297 -9.48 -3.74 -7.65
C TYR A 297 -11.02 -3.57 -7.75
N SER A 298 -11.81 -4.61 -7.50
CA SER A 298 -13.28 -4.48 -7.46
C SER A 298 -13.76 -3.57 -6.34
N GLY A 299 -13.14 -3.69 -5.16
CA GLY A 299 -13.42 -2.78 -4.04
C GLY A 299 -12.97 -1.34 -4.32
N ALA A 300 -11.82 -1.17 -4.98
CA ALA A 300 -11.32 0.14 -5.39
C ALA A 300 -12.29 0.85 -6.36
N GLN A 301 -12.87 0.11 -7.32
CA GLN A 301 -13.87 0.65 -8.23
C GLN A 301 -15.10 1.16 -7.47
N LYS A 302 -15.62 0.37 -6.53
CA LYS A 302 -16.78 0.74 -5.71
C LYS A 302 -16.50 1.95 -4.82
N PHE A 303 -15.33 1.95 -4.16
CA PHE A 303 -14.90 3.09 -3.35
C PHE A 303 -14.72 4.35 -4.19
N THR A 304 -14.04 4.26 -5.34
CA THR A 304 -13.85 5.40 -6.25
C THR A 304 -15.17 5.97 -6.71
N ASP A 305 -16.12 5.10 -7.10
CA ASP A 305 -17.43 5.52 -7.56
C ASP A 305 -18.19 6.29 -6.48
N TYR A 306 -18.22 5.76 -5.26
CA TYR A 306 -18.87 6.37 -4.12
C TYR A 306 -18.19 7.67 -3.68
N MET A 307 -16.85 7.69 -3.59
CA MET A 307 -16.08 8.88 -3.23
C MET A 307 -16.27 10.00 -4.27
N THR A 308 -16.32 9.66 -5.56
CA THR A 308 -16.57 10.64 -6.63
C THR A 308 -17.94 11.28 -6.48
N ASP A 309 -19.00 10.50 -6.20
CA ASP A 309 -20.33 11.01 -5.94
C ASP A 309 -20.38 11.86 -4.66
N TYR A 310 -19.69 11.43 -3.62
CA TYR A 310 -19.56 12.20 -2.39
C TYR A 310 -18.92 13.57 -2.64
N LEU A 311 -17.79 13.59 -3.34
CA LEU A 311 -17.05 14.83 -3.64
C LEU A 311 -17.88 15.79 -4.50
N THR A 312 -18.50 15.32 -5.55
CA THR A 312 -19.30 16.17 -6.45
C THR A 312 -20.59 16.66 -5.82
N SER A 313 -21.12 15.95 -4.82
CA SER A 313 -22.32 16.41 -4.09
C SER A 313 -22.03 17.41 -2.97
N HIS A 314 -20.79 17.47 -2.45
CA HIS A 314 -20.41 18.31 -1.32
C HIS A 314 -19.48 19.48 -1.69
N TYR A 315 -18.83 19.40 -2.85
CA TYR A 315 -17.86 20.40 -3.34
C TYR A 315 -18.20 20.82 -4.75
N ASP A 316 -18.02 22.12 -5.03
CA ASP A 316 -18.16 22.65 -6.39
C ASP A 316 -16.89 22.37 -7.18
N LEU A 317 -16.83 21.18 -7.77
CA LEU A 317 -15.69 20.71 -8.57
C LEU A 317 -15.97 20.95 -10.05
N PRO A 318 -14.99 21.50 -10.81
CA PRO A 318 -15.17 21.78 -12.23
C PRO A 318 -15.19 20.50 -13.08
N ASP A 319 -15.93 20.50 -14.16
CA ASP A 319 -15.83 19.47 -15.21
C ASP A 319 -14.97 20.03 -16.36
N HIS A 320 -13.74 19.56 -16.45
CA HIS A 320 -12.76 20.00 -17.46
C HIS A 320 -12.78 19.18 -18.74
N ARG A 321 -13.68 18.21 -18.89
CA ARG A 321 -13.77 17.41 -20.11
C ARG A 321 -14.11 18.27 -21.30
N GLY A 322 -13.30 18.15 -22.35
CA GLY A 322 -13.44 18.96 -23.58
C GLY A 322 -12.70 20.29 -23.54
N GLU A 323 -12.09 20.70 -22.43
CA GLU A 323 -11.21 21.85 -22.36
C GLU A 323 -9.85 21.54 -22.99
N ALA A 324 -9.32 22.47 -23.80
CA ALA A 324 -8.08 22.25 -24.54
C ALA A 324 -6.85 22.06 -23.64
N ASP A 325 -6.82 22.74 -22.49
CA ASP A 325 -5.73 22.67 -21.53
C ASP A 325 -5.67 21.31 -20.80
N TYR A 326 -6.77 20.55 -20.83
CA TYR A 326 -6.91 19.22 -20.24
C TYR A 326 -6.91 18.08 -21.27
N ALA A 327 -6.58 18.35 -22.54
CA ALA A 327 -6.54 17.34 -23.61
C ALA A 327 -5.57 16.19 -23.28
N PHE A 328 -4.51 16.47 -22.51
CA PHE A 328 -3.57 15.46 -22.05
C PHE A 328 -4.23 14.47 -21.08
N TRP A 329 -5.06 14.95 -20.14
CA TRP A 329 -5.84 14.10 -19.23
C TRP A 329 -6.81 13.19 -19.98
N GLN A 330 -7.44 13.72 -21.03
CA GLN A 330 -8.29 12.90 -21.88
C GLN A 330 -7.50 11.77 -22.56
N SER A 331 -6.28 12.04 -23.02
CA SER A 331 -5.41 11.02 -23.62
C SER A 331 -4.92 9.99 -22.59
N GLU A 332 -4.59 10.42 -21.37
CA GLU A 332 -4.18 9.51 -20.29
C GLU A 332 -5.32 8.62 -19.82
N SER A 333 -6.54 9.13 -19.78
CA SER A 333 -7.75 8.35 -19.49
C SER A 333 -7.94 7.18 -20.47
N GLU A 334 -7.66 7.37 -21.76
CA GLU A 334 -7.70 6.26 -22.72
C GLU A 334 -6.64 5.19 -22.43
N HIS A 335 -5.44 5.57 -21.98
CA HIS A 335 -4.43 4.62 -21.56
C HIS A 335 -4.82 3.90 -20.25
N ALA A 336 -5.44 4.61 -19.31
CA ALA A 336 -5.91 4.01 -18.06
C ALA A 336 -6.94 2.89 -18.30
N LYS A 337 -7.79 3.02 -19.34
CA LYS A 337 -8.75 1.96 -19.73
C LYS A 337 -8.07 0.65 -20.09
N GLU A 338 -6.93 0.70 -20.81
CA GLU A 338 -6.18 -0.52 -21.16
C GLU A 338 -5.61 -1.23 -19.92
N TYR A 339 -5.20 -0.47 -18.89
CA TYR A 339 -4.76 -1.03 -17.62
C TYR A 339 -5.93 -1.63 -16.84
N ARG A 340 -7.08 -0.96 -16.78
CA ARG A 340 -8.28 -1.47 -16.11
C ARG A 340 -8.73 -2.82 -16.68
N GLU A 341 -8.75 -2.98 -17.99
CA GLU A 341 -9.11 -4.25 -18.63
C GLU A 341 -8.18 -5.39 -18.18
N LYS A 342 -6.88 -5.11 -18.04
CA LYS A 342 -5.90 -6.08 -17.53
C LYS A 342 -6.15 -6.39 -16.06
N TRP A 343 -6.37 -5.39 -15.22
CA TRP A 343 -6.64 -5.57 -13.79
C TRP A 343 -7.91 -6.36 -13.56
N ILE A 344 -9.00 -6.05 -14.25
CA ILE A 344 -10.27 -6.79 -14.20
C ILE A 344 -10.04 -8.25 -14.62
N THR A 345 -9.34 -8.48 -15.71
CA THR A 345 -9.07 -9.85 -16.21
C THR A 345 -8.25 -10.66 -15.22
N SER A 346 -7.20 -10.05 -14.65
CA SER A 346 -6.33 -10.70 -13.67
C SER A 346 -7.08 -11.00 -12.37
N LEU A 347 -7.82 -10.03 -11.84
CA LEU A 347 -8.62 -10.20 -10.64
C LEU A 347 -9.70 -11.29 -10.84
N GLN A 348 -10.39 -11.28 -11.99
CA GLN A 348 -11.41 -12.30 -12.29
C GLN A 348 -10.81 -13.70 -12.32
N ALA A 349 -9.63 -13.87 -12.90
CA ALA A 349 -8.93 -15.16 -12.90
C ALA A 349 -8.61 -15.64 -11.48
N ASN A 350 -8.23 -14.74 -10.58
CA ASN A 350 -7.97 -15.05 -9.16
C ASN A 350 -9.27 -15.41 -8.42
N ILE A 351 -10.36 -14.70 -8.68
CA ILE A 351 -11.69 -15.00 -8.11
C ILE A 351 -12.19 -16.35 -8.60
N ASP A 352 -12.11 -16.62 -9.91
CA ASP A 352 -12.55 -17.89 -10.50
C ASP A 352 -11.79 -19.07 -9.88
N LYS A 353 -10.47 -18.90 -9.69
CA LYS A 353 -9.63 -19.88 -9.01
C LYS A 353 -10.08 -20.15 -7.58
N TYR A 354 -10.41 -19.09 -6.82
CA TYR A 354 -10.94 -19.21 -5.46
C TYR A 354 -12.28 -19.96 -5.45
N LEU A 355 -13.23 -19.58 -6.32
CA LEU A 355 -14.57 -20.18 -6.39
C LEU A 355 -14.51 -21.66 -6.78
N GLU A 356 -13.58 -22.02 -7.67
CA GLU A 356 -13.30 -23.42 -8.01
C GLU A 356 -12.82 -24.18 -6.78
N GLY A 357 -11.83 -23.64 -6.04
CA GLY A 357 -11.35 -24.22 -4.80
C GLY A 357 -12.45 -24.37 -3.73
N LYS A 358 -13.25 -23.33 -3.52
CA LYS A 358 -14.39 -23.34 -2.60
C LYS A 358 -15.36 -24.48 -2.95
N LYS A 359 -15.74 -24.61 -4.22
CA LYS A 359 -16.61 -25.69 -4.71
C LYS A 359 -16.02 -27.08 -4.48
N ILE A 360 -14.73 -27.24 -4.71
CA ILE A 360 -14.02 -28.50 -4.44
C ILE A 360 -14.07 -28.79 -2.94
N GLY A 361 -13.74 -27.81 -2.09
CA GLY A 361 -13.76 -27.94 -0.63
C GLY A 361 -15.15 -28.32 -0.08
N GLU A 362 -16.22 -27.77 -0.64
CA GLU A 362 -17.60 -28.12 -0.30
C GLU A 362 -17.96 -29.56 -0.75
N THR A 363 -17.36 -30.03 -1.83
CA THR A 363 -17.61 -31.37 -2.38
C THR A 363 -16.88 -32.47 -1.61
N LEU A 364 -15.63 -32.21 -1.17
CA LEU A 364 -14.76 -33.19 -0.51
C LEU A 364 -15.43 -33.95 0.65
N PRO A 365 -16.15 -33.28 1.60
CA PRO A 365 -16.81 -33.97 2.71
C PRO A 365 -17.94 -34.89 2.30
N THR A 366 -18.46 -34.75 1.09
CA THR A 366 -19.59 -35.56 0.58
C THR A 366 -19.16 -36.84 -0.12
N LEU A 367 -17.84 -36.96 -0.40
CA LEU A 367 -17.31 -38.12 -1.12
C LEU A 367 -17.19 -39.35 -0.21
N SER A 368 -17.66 -40.47 -0.68
CA SER A 368 -17.69 -41.71 0.10
C SER A 368 -16.49 -42.63 -0.11
N SER A 369 -15.70 -42.38 -1.17
CA SER A 369 -14.49 -43.16 -1.46
C SER A 369 -13.22 -42.30 -1.30
N LEU A 370 -12.19 -42.89 -0.72
CA LEU A 370 -10.90 -42.25 -0.58
C LEU A 370 -10.24 -41.93 -1.94
N SER A 371 -10.48 -42.75 -2.94
CA SER A 371 -9.98 -42.55 -4.31
C SER A 371 -10.63 -41.34 -4.96
N ASP A 372 -11.95 -41.18 -4.83
CA ASP A 372 -12.66 -40.03 -5.37
C ASP A 372 -12.25 -38.74 -4.61
N TRP A 373 -12.13 -38.83 -3.28
CA TRP A 373 -11.63 -37.74 -2.46
C TRP A 373 -10.26 -37.29 -2.93
N TRP A 374 -9.32 -38.23 -3.09
CA TRP A 374 -7.95 -37.93 -3.49
C TRP A 374 -7.88 -37.30 -4.90
N SER A 375 -8.61 -37.89 -5.86
CA SER A 375 -8.63 -37.36 -7.23
C SER A 375 -9.22 -35.94 -7.31
N THR A 376 -10.19 -35.64 -6.43
CA THR A 376 -10.82 -34.32 -6.36
C THR A 376 -9.95 -33.32 -5.61
N ALA A 377 -9.22 -33.78 -4.58
CA ALA A 377 -8.38 -32.95 -3.73
C ALA A 377 -7.06 -32.52 -4.40
N GLN A 378 -6.60 -33.19 -5.44
CA GLN A 378 -5.36 -32.84 -6.16
C GLN A 378 -5.47 -31.49 -6.88
N ASN A 379 -5.39 -30.42 -6.12
CA ASN A 379 -5.48 -29.05 -6.60
C ASN A 379 -4.47 -28.17 -5.85
N ASP A 380 -3.71 -27.35 -6.57
CA ASP A 380 -2.66 -26.49 -6.05
C ASP A 380 -3.16 -25.41 -5.07
N GLN A 381 -4.49 -25.24 -4.95
CA GLN A 381 -5.08 -24.27 -4.02
C GLN A 381 -5.23 -24.81 -2.61
N PHE A 382 -4.98 -26.10 -2.38
CA PHE A 382 -5.13 -26.72 -1.07
C PHE A 382 -3.78 -26.99 -0.41
N THR A 383 -3.75 -26.72 0.88
CA THR A 383 -2.74 -27.24 1.79
C THR A 383 -3.33 -28.40 2.54
N TYR A 384 -2.66 -29.54 2.51
CA TYR A 384 -3.11 -30.76 3.17
C TYR A 384 -2.38 -30.93 4.49
N VAL A 385 -3.12 -31.26 5.53
CA VAL A 385 -2.56 -31.65 6.80
C VAL A 385 -2.91 -33.14 7.01
N LEU A 386 -1.89 -33.97 7.11
CA LEU A 386 -2.04 -35.37 7.45
C LEU A 386 -1.48 -35.61 8.86
N LYS A 387 -2.34 -36.06 9.75
CA LYS A 387 -1.95 -36.47 11.10
C LYS A 387 -2.38 -37.92 11.34
N ALA A 388 -1.44 -38.76 11.73
CA ALA A 388 -1.70 -40.14 12.08
C ALA A 388 -1.09 -40.47 13.44
N ASP A 389 -1.87 -41.01 14.36
CA ASP A 389 -1.47 -41.37 15.72
C ASP A 389 -0.75 -42.72 15.82
N ARG A 390 -0.65 -43.44 14.68
CA ARG A 390 0.00 -44.74 14.55
C ARG A 390 0.64 -44.91 13.18
N SER A 391 1.43 -45.98 13.03
CA SER A 391 2.03 -46.29 11.73
C SER A 391 0.99 -46.41 10.61
N VAL A 392 1.17 -45.62 9.56
CA VAL A 392 0.32 -45.66 8.35
C VAL A 392 0.69 -46.83 7.44
N ARG A 393 1.85 -47.46 7.65
CA ARG A 393 2.31 -48.64 6.93
C ARG A 393 1.34 -49.80 7.02
N ASP A 394 0.71 -49.96 8.20
CA ASP A 394 -0.22 -51.03 8.47
C ASP A 394 -1.60 -50.79 7.83
N LEU A 395 -1.86 -49.57 7.34
CA LEU A 395 -3.13 -49.21 6.67
C LEU A 395 -3.03 -49.33 5.15
N ALA A 396 -1.85 -49.57 4.60
CA ALA A 396 -1.55 -49.50 3.16
C ALA A 396 -1.81 -50.85 2.42
N GLU A 397 -2.80 -51.66 2.84
CA GLU A 397 -3.19 -52.82 2.05
C GLU A 397 -3.93 -52.44 0.75
N ASP A 398 -4.65 -51.32 0.74
CA ASP A 398 -5.32 -50.77 -0.42
C ASP A 398 -4.37 -49.97 -1.32
N ALA A 399 -4.42 -50.18 -2.63
CA ALA A 399 -3.55 -49.51 -3.58
C ALA A 399 -3.80 -48.00 -3.64
N ALA A 400 -5.04 -47.54 -3.45
CA ALA A 400 -5.36 -46.09 -3.41
C ALA A 400 -4.83 -45.43 -2.15
N VAL A 401 -4.94 -46.10 -1.02
CA VAL A 401 -4.38 -45.63 0.26
C VAL A 401 -2.84 -45.51 0.18
N ARG A 402 -2.19 -46.51 -0.42
CA ARG A 402 -0.73 -46.46 -0.67
C ARG A 402 -0.32 -45.29 -1.53
N GLN A 403 -1.06 -45.01 -2.57
CA GLN A 403 -0.77 -43.88 -3.46
C GLN A 403 -0.82 -42.55 -2.71
N ILE A 404 -1.83 -42.37 -1.89
CA ILE A 404 -2.00 -41.15 -1.07
C ILE A 404 -0.85 -41.04 -0.06
N PHE A 405 -0.58 -42.07 0.69
CA PHE A 405 0.47 -42.05 1.71
C PHE A 405 1.87 -41.91 1.10
N SER A 406 2.09 -42.46 -0.08
CA SER A 406 3.34 -42.28 -0.83
C SER A 406 3.52 -40.81 -1.26
N HIS A 407 2.45 -40.13 -1.66
CA HIS A 407 2.50 -38.72 -1.98
C HIS A 407 2.91 -37.87 -0.77
N PHE A 408 2.43 -38.20 0.41
CA PHE A 408 2.82 -37.55 1.66
C PHE A 408 4.12 -38.10 2.28
N ALA A 409 4.84 -38.98 1.62
CA ALA A 409 5.98 -39.74 2.16
C ALA A 409 5.68 -40.41 3.53
N ALA A 410 4.41 -40.68 3.80
CA ALA A 410 3.97 -41.26 5.05
C ALA A 410 4.07 -42.80 5.08
N ASP A 411 4.18 -43.43 3.91
CA ASP A 411 4.35 -44.89 3.73
C ASP A 411 5.67 -45.42 4.34
N ALA A 412 6.66 -44.54 4.55
CA ALA A 412 7.92 -44.88 5.20
C ALA A 412 7.86 -44.72 6.73
N ALA A 413 6.81 -44.12 7.30
CA ALA A 413 6.71 -43.88 8.72
C ALA A 413 6.37 -45.15 9.50
N GLU A 414 7.23 -45.53 10.48
CA GLU A 414 7.06 -46.70 11.37
C GLU A 414 6.30 -46.35 12.66
N GLY A 415 6.02 -45.05 12.87
CA GLY A 415 5.32 -44.52 14.07
C GLY A 415 4.31 -43.48 13.71
N PRO A 416 3.89 -42.65 14.68
CA PRO A 416 3.05 -41.48 14.41
C PRO A 416 3.65 -40.58 13.33
N TYR A 417 2.78 -39.91 12.59
CA TYR A 417 3.19 -39.07 11.49
C TYR A 417 2.37 -37.77 11.45
N ALA A 418 3.05 -36.68 11.18
CA ALA A 418 2.43 -35.40 10.88
C ALA A 418 3.10 -34.78 9.64
N GLY A 419 2.32 -34.19 8.76
CA GLY A 419 2.86 -33.56 7.57
C GLY A 419 1.93 -32.50 7.02
N VAL A 420 2.51 -31.46 6.42
CA VAL A 420 1.83 -30.37 5.73
C VAL A 420 2.37 -30.32 4.31
N TRP A 421 1.48 -30.36 3.35
CA TRP A 421 1.79 -30.55 1.94
C TRP A 421 0.92 -29.67 1.05
N THR A 422 1.47 -29.28 -0.09
CA THR A 422 0.67 -28.85 -1.24
C THR A 422 0.57 -29.97 -2.26
N ALA A 423 -0.18 -29.78 -3.33
CA ALA A 423 -0.24 -30.77 -4.40
C ALA A 423 1.14 -31.07 -5.05
N SER A 424 2.06 -30.10 -4.97
CA SER A 424 3.36 -30.15 -5.64
C SER A 424 4.56 -30.37 -4.71
N GLU A 425 4.46 -30.03 -3.41
CA GLU A 425 5.61 -30.06 -2.49
C GLU A 425 5.25 -30.35 -1.03
N SER A 426 6.24 -30.87 -0.31
CA SER A 426 6.19 -31.00 1.16
C SER A 426 6.63 -29.71 1.81
N LEU A 427 5.79 -29.14 2.65
CA LEU A 427 6.12 -27.96 3.43
C LEU A 427 6.71 -28.34 4.80
N TYR A 428 6.24 -29.45 5.37
CA TYR A 428 6.67 -29.98 6.65
C TYR A 428 6.39 -31.47 6.73
N ALA A 429 7.23 -32.24 7.39
CA ALA A 429 6.95 -33.62 7.75
C ALA A 429 7.72 -34.01 9.04
N SER A 430 7.05 -34.65 9.99
CA SER A 430 7.61 -35.16 11.23
C SER A 430 7.11 -36.58 11.47
N ALA A 431 7.95 -37.40 12.13
CA ALA A 431 7.54 -38.71 12.63
C ALA A 431 6.74 -38.63 13.92
N ASP A 432 6.53 -37.42 14.47
CA ASP A 432 5.73 -37.19 15.67
C ASP A 432 4.46 -36.43 15.29
N ALA A 433 3.30 -37.05 15.56
CA ALA A 433 2.00 -36.48 15.27
C ALA A 433 1.65 -35.27 16.13
N GLU A 434 2.34 -35.05 17.26
CA GLU A 434 2.13 -33.87 18.10
C GLU A 434 2.77 -32.60 17.52
N ASP A 435 3.74 -32.75 16.63
CA ASP A 435 4.42 -31.60 15.99
C ASP A 435 3.55 -30.88 14.93
N ALA A 436 2.38 -31.40 14.59
CA ALA A 436 1.49 -30.84 13.55
C ALA A 436 0.42 -29.90 14.11
N GLU A 437 0.45 -29.57 15.39
CA GLU A 437 -0.37 -28.53 16.00
C GLU A 437 0.39 -27.19 15.96
#